data_14abb8e6eb4d4fddd395a44cb45af8e5
#
_entry.id   14abb8e6eb4d4fddd395a44cb45af8e5
#
_cell.length_a   1.000
_cell.length_b   1.000
_cell.length_c   1.000
_cell.angle_alpha   90.00
_cell.angle_beta   90.00
_cell.angle_gamma   90.00
#
_symmetry.space_group_name_H-M   'P 1'
#
loop_
_entity.id
_entity.type
_entity.pdbx_description
1 polymer ?
#
loop_
_entity_poly.entity_id
_entity_poly.type
_entity_poly.pdbx_seq_one_letter_code
_entity_poly.pdbx_strand_id
1 'polypeptide(L)'
;MAKVQPSAIGELLALGADPSIISFGGGYPDATLFPAEQLDAVFHEIITAPGGAAMQYAPSNGLARLRDQVAELMRADGVACTGDDVLILQGSQQGLDFAARMLVDPGDVIVTEDPTFLGALIAFAPSQPDYAVVPVDAEGMQTDRLEAILAAQPRAKMIYTIPDFQNPTGVTLSLERRKALIALANRHDLIVLEDTPYRHIRFAGQDLPTLKSLDTEGRVIHLGSFSKILVPGMRIGWAVANPDLLSRMGQLKVAADTQTSTLNMAAASLFLDRYDLNAHIATLRAAYATKKEAMLDAIRRHFPQEIMATDPQGGLFTWLTLPEGFDATEFMRHVALPQARVAYVPGATFFPLTPRANHARLNYSAPSLSAIETGMAALGRALHANL
;
A
#
# COMPACT_ATOMS: atom_id res chain seq x y z
N MET A 1 -7.32 24.87 2.53
CA MET A 1 -8.62 24.17 2.38
C MET A 1 -9.12 24.13 0.93
N ALA A 2 -8.98 25.18 0.12
CA ALA A 2 -9.48 25.21 -1.26
C ALA A 2 -8.81 24.22 -2.26
N LYS A 3 -7.68 23.61 -1.89
CA LYS A 3 -6.95 22.63 -2.72
C LYS A 3 -7.27 21.16 -2.39
N VAL A 4 -8.06 20.88 -1.35
CA VAL A 4 -8.47 19.51 -1.03
C VAL A 4 -9.67 19.15 -1.90
N GLN A 5 -9.42 18.40 -2.95
CA GLN A 5 -10.46 17.90 -3.87
C GLN A 5 -11.22 16.71 -3.24
N PRO A 6 -12.51 16.50 -3.60
CA PRO A 6 -13.21 15.27 -3.25
C PRO A 6 -12.40 14.05 -3.70
N SER A 7 -12.30 13.06 -2.80
CA SER A 7 -11.49 11.87 -3.08
C SER A 7 -12.13 10.99 -4.16
N ALA A 8 -11.44 10.78 -5.27
CA ALA A 8 -11.81 9.77 -6.27
C ALA A 8 -11.97 8.36 -5.67
N ILE A 9 -11.32 8.10 -4.52
CA ILE A 9 -11.51 6.86 -3.73
C ILE A 9 -12.96 6.74 -3.24
N GLY A 10 -13.60 7.84 -2.81
CA GLY A 10 -14.98 7.80 -2.30
C GLY A 10 -16.00 7.34 -3.35
N GLU A 11 -15.87 7.80 -4.59
CA GLU A 11 -16.71 7.36 -5.71
C GLU A 11 -16.47 5.89 -6.04
N LEU A 12 -15.22 5.45 -6.06
CA LEU A 12 -14.83 4.06 -6.32
C LEU A 12 -15.32 3.10 -5.22
N LEU A 13 -15.32 3.54 -3.96
CA LEU A 13 -15.87 2.77 -2.83
C LEU A 13 -17.39 2.59 -2.97
N ALA A 14 -18.10 3.64 -3.38
CA ALA A 14 -19.55 3.59 -3.62
C ALA A 14 -19.91 2.61 -4.76
N LEU A 15 -19.12 2.56 -5.82
CA LEU A 15 -19.30 1.60 -6.92
C LEU A 15 -19.06 0.15 -6.49
N GLY A 16 -18.13 -0.10 -5.56
CA GLY A 16 -17.89 -1.43 -4.99
C GLY A 16 -18.99 -1.95 -4.07
N ALA A 17 -19.93 -1.10 -3.66
CA ALA A 17 -21.05 -1.45 -2.81
C ALA A 17 -22.28 -1.98 -3.59
N ASP A 18 -22.35 -1.78 -4.91
CA ASP A 18 -23.43 -2.31 -5.76
C ASP A 18 -23.16 -3.78 -6.10
N PRO A 19 -23.95 -4.75 -5.59
CA PRO A 19 -23.72 -6.18 -5.82
C PRO A 19 -23.90 -6.61 -7.28
N SER A 20 -24.46 -5.77 -8.15
CA SER A 20 -24.60 -6.04 -9.57
C SER A 20 -23.36 -5.65 -10.39
N ILE A 21 -22.37 -5.03 -9.75
CA ILE A 21 -21.10 -4.64 -10.38
C ILE A 21 -19.99 -5.57 -9.90
N ILE A 22 -19.24 -6.15 -10.84
CA ILE A 22 -18.00 -6.85 -10.54
C ILE A 22 -16.90 -5.80 -10.38
N SER A 23 -16.46 -5.58 -9.14
CA SER A 23 -15.47 -4.55 -8.84
C SER A 23 -14.05 -5.13 -8.74
N PHE A 24 -13.17 -4.67 -9.63
CA PHE A 24 -11.72 -4.82 -9.55
C PHE A 24 -11.02 -3.55 -9.05
N GLY A 25 -11.80 -2.57 -8.55
CA GLY A 25 -11.27 -1.25 -8.18
C GLY A 25 -10.67 -1.18 -6.78
N GLY A 26 -11.31 -1.81 -5.79
CA GLY A 26 -10.89 -1.73 -4.40
C GLY A 26 -9.52 -2.37 -4.13
N GLY A 27 -8.74 -1.79 -3.24
CA GLY A 27 -7.49 -2.40 -2.72
C GLY A 27 -7.79 -3.35 -1.54
N TYR A 28 -8.85 -4.14 -1.62
CA TYR A 28 -9.32 -5.00 -0.52
C TYR A 28 -8.71 -6.39 -0.58
N PRO A 29 -8.26 -6.95 0.57
CA PRO A 29 -8.01 -8.38 0.69
C PRO A 29 -9.31 -9.19 0.54
N ASP A 30 -9.20 -10.49 0.32
CA ASP A 30 -10.33 -11.42 0.30
C ASP A 30 -10.91 -11.60 1.70
N ALA A 31 -12.14 -11.16 1.90
CA ALA A 31 -12.82 -11.26 3.20
C ALA A 31 -13.11 -12.72 3.61
N THR A 32 -13.19 -13.65 2.65
CA THR A 32 -13.42 -15.07 2.96
C THR A 32 -12.20 -15.75 3.60
N LEU A 33 -11.04 -15.10 3.52
CA LEU A 33 -9.79 -15.59 4.12
C LEU A 33 -9.49 -14.95 5.48
N PHE A 34 -10.35 -14.07 5.99
CA PHE A 34 -10.12 -13.49 7.31
C PHE A 34 -10.25 -14.55 8.40
N PRO A 35 -9.36 -14.56 9.42
CA PRO A 35 -9.37 -15.53 10.51
C PRO A 35 -10.46 -15.16 11.55
N ALA A 36 -11.74 -15.19 11.13
CA ALA A 36 -12.85 -14.68 11.90
C ALA A 36 -13.07 -15.44 13.23
N GLU A 37 -12.98 -16.78 13.22
CA GLU A 37 -13.11 -17.61 14.43
C GLU A 37 -12.00 -17.32 15.44
N GLN A 38 -10.76 -17.19 14.96
CA GLN A 38 -9.62 -16.86 15.81
C GLN A 38 -9.74 -15.46 16.40
N LEU A 39 -10.21 -14.49 15.62
CA LEU A 39 -10.45 -13.12 16.09
C LEU A 39 -11.61 -13.06 17.08
N ASP A 40 -12.70 -13.80 16.86
CA ASP A 40 -13.80 -13.90 17.84
C ASP A 40 -13.30 -14.40 19.19
N ALA A 41 -12.55 -15.52 19.22
CA ALA A 41 -11.96 -16.06 20.42
C ALA A 41 -11.05 -15.06 21.15
N VAL A 42 -10.21 -14.34 20.40
CA VAL A 42 -9.29 -13.33 20.93
C VAL A 42 -10.05 -12.14 21.53
N PHE A 43 -11.03 -11.58 20.80
CA PHE A 43 -11.82 -10.45 21.30
C PHE A 43 -12.67 -10.84 22.49
N HIS A 44 -13.29 -12.05 22.49
CA HIS A 44 -14.04 -12.55 23.64
C HIS A 44 -13.19 -12.57 24.91
N GLU A 45 -12.00 -13.15 24.83
CA GLU A 45 -11.08 -13.22 25.98
C GLU A 45 -10.68 -11.84 26.49
N ILE A 46 -10.33 -10.92 25.59
CA ILE A 46 -9.89 -9.57 25.96
C ILE A 46 -11.02 -8.82 26.68
N ILE A 47 -12.25 -8.94 26.16
CA ILE A 47 -13.42 -8.22 26.72
C ILE A 47 -13.85 -8.81 28.06
N THR A 48 -13.72 -10.12 28.24
CA THR A 48 -14.12 -10.82 29.48
C THR A 48 -13.02 -10.88 30.53
N ALA A 49 -11.78 -10.46 30.17
CA ALA A 49 -10.66 -10.45 31.11
C ALA A 49 -10.93 -9.55 32.33
N PRO A 50 -10.62 -9.99 33.55
CA PRO A 50 -10.77 -9.18 34.76
C PRO A 50 -10.00 -7.87 34.68
N GLY A 51 -10.58 -6.79 35.22
CA GLY A 51 -9.91 -5.49 35.36
C GLY A 51 -10.00 -4.57 34.13
N GLY A 52 -10.53 -5.02 32.98
CA GLY A 52 -10.84 -4.17 31.83
C GLY A 52 -9.63 -3.46 31.21
N ALA A 53 -8.42 -3.98 31.37
CA ALA A 53 -7.18 -3.32 30.94
C ALA A 53 -7.18 -2.95 29.44
N ALA A 54 -7.75 -3.81 28.60
CA ALA A 54 -7.84 -3.55 27.16
C ALA A 54 -8.87 -2.46 26.79
N MET A 55 -9.73 -2.05 27.72
CA MET A 55 -10.71 -0.96 27.54
C MET A 55 -10.23 0.39 28.09
N GLN A 56 -9.06 0.43 28.71
CA GLN A 56 -8.44 1.64 29.27
C GLN A 56 -7.49 2.29 28.25
N TYR A 57 -7.09 3.51 28.48
CA TYR A 57 -6.01 4.18 27.76
C TYR A 57 -4.70 3.39 27.84
N ALA A 58 -3.94 3.44 26.76
CA ALA A 58 -2.62 2.82 26.66
C ALA A 58 -1.54 3.87 26.35
N PRO A 59 -0.24 3.54 26.44
CA PRO A 59 0.82 4.43 25.96
C PRO A 59 0.63 4.82 24.51
N SER A 60 0.92 6.07 24.16
CA SER A 60 0.73 6.64 22.83
C SER A 60 1.56 5.92 21.74
N ASN A 61 2.73 5.38 22.11
CA ASN A 61 3.56 4.59 21.20
C ASN A 61 3.08 3.13 21.00
N GLY A 62 2.04 2.71 21.73
CA GLY A 62 1.44 1.39 21.64
C GLY A 62 1.81 0.45 22.80
N LEU A 63 1.10 -0.68 22.88
CA LEU A 63 1.35 -1.73 23.88
C LEU A 63 2.75 -2.31 23.71
N ALA A 64 3.51 -2.41 24.81
CA ALA A 64 4.90 -2.89 24.79
C ALA A 64 5.02 -4.27 24.12
N ARG A 65 4.15 -5.24 24.51
CA ARG A 65 4.17 -6.58 23.91
C ARG A 65 3.95 -6.53 22.39
N LEU A 66 3.01 -5.72 21.88
CA LEU A 66 2.76 -5.59 20.44
C LEU A 66 3.96 -4.96 19.73
N ARG A 67 4.60 -3.97 20.33
CA ARG A 67 5.83 -3.35 19.78
C ARG A 67 6.97 -4.38 19.68
N ASP A 68 7.15 -5.22 20.70
CA ASP A 68 8.15 -6.30 20.68
C ASP A 68 7.86 -7.33 19.58
N GLN A 69 6.59 -7.73 19.41
CA GLN A 69 6.15 -8.65 18.35
C GLN A 69 6.35 -8.05 16.95
N VAL A 70 6.06 -6.76 16.76
CA VAL A 70 6.36 -6.06 15.50
C VAL A 70 7.86 -6.00 15.26
N ALA A 71 8.68 -5.74 16.30
CA ALA A 71 10.13 -5.78 16.16
C ALA A 71 10.65 -7.19 15.80
N GLU A 72 10.00 -8.25 16.26
CA GLU A 72 10.30 -9.64 15.83
C GLU A 72 10.03 -9.83 14.32
N LEU A 73 8.88 -9.35 13.82
CA LEU A 73 8.57 -9.37 12.39
C LEU A 73 9.61 -8.57 11.57
N MET A 74 9.99 -7.41 12.06
CA MET A 74 10.99 -6.57 11.39
C MET A 74 12.38 -7.20 11.38
N ARG A 75 12.77 -7.89 12.46
CA ARG A 75 14.05 -8.65 12.50
C ARG A 75 14.04 -9.82 11.52
N ALA A 76 12.91 -10.49 11.33
CA ALA A 76 12.77 -11.52 10.29
C ALA A 76 12.94 -10.95 8.88
N ASP A 77 12.59 -9.67 8.68
CA ASP A 77 12.84 -8.91 7.43
C ASP A 77 14.26 -8.31 7.34
N GLY A 78 15.14 -8.61 8.30
CA GLY A 78 16.54 -8.16 8.31
C GLY A 78 16.76 -6.77 8.92
N VAL A 79 15.75 -6.17 9.55
CA VAL A 79 15.87 -4.86 10.21
C VAL A 79 16.30 -5.04 11.68
N ALA A 80 17.46 -4.52 12.04
CA ALA A 80 17.92 -4.49 13.42
C ALA A 80 17.11 -3.47 14.24
N CYS A 81 16.15 -3.92 15.02
CA CYS A 81 15.31 -3.08 15.88
C CYS A 81 14.80 -3.84 17.12
N THR A 82 14.37 -3.07 18.10
CA THR A 82 13.70 -3.50 19.35
C THR A 82 12.30 -2.90 19.41
N GLY A 83 11.49 -3.27 20.40
CA GLY A 83 10.19 -2.65 20.61
C GLY A 83 10.26 -1.12 20.82
N ASP A 84 11.39 -0.59 21.28
CA ASP A 84 11.57 0.86 21.46
C ASP A 84 11.76 1.63 20.14
N ASP A 85 12.14 0.92 19.08
CA ASP A 85 12.25 1.46 17.72
C ASP A 85 10.93 1.36 16.92
N VAL A 86 9.81 1.00 17.58
CA VAL A 86 8.50 0.80 16.97
C VAL A 86 7.48 1.77 17.53
N LEU A 87 6.78 2.47 16.65
CA LEU A 87 5.58 3.26 16.95
C LEU A 87 4.36 2.59 16.31
N ILE A 88 3.37 2.20 17.12
CA ILE A 88 2.10 1.66 16.61
C ILE A 88 1.21 2.79 16.11
N LEU A 89 0.64 2.62 14.93
CA LEU A 89 -0.13 3.61 14.19
C LEU A 89 -1.57 3.11 13.91
N GLN A 90 -2.47 4.05 13.63
CA GLN A 90 -3.84 3.77 13.15
C GLN A 90 -3.83 3.39 11.65
N GLY A 91 -3.11 2.29 11.32
CA GLY A 91 -2.72 1.90 9.97
C GLY A 91 -1.55 2.74 9.43
N SER A 92 -0.86 2.25 8.39
CA SER A 92 0.28 2.95 7.76
C SER A 92 -0.12 4.31 7.17
N GLN A 93 -1.39 4.52 6.82
CA GLN A 93 -1.91 5.82 6.34
C GLN A 93 -1.63 6.97 7.32
N GLN A 94 -1.68 6.73 8.63
CA GLN A 94 -1.30 7.71 9.63
C GLN A 94 0.20 8.04 9.60
N GLY A 95 1.02 7.04 9.28
CA GLY A 95 2.46 7.25 9.11
C GLY A 95 2.79 8.11 7.90
N LEU A 96 2.05 7.96 6.79
CA LEU A 96 2.18 8.83 5.61
C LEU A 96 1.85 10.29 5.97
N ASP A 97 0.72 10.54 6.65
CA ASP A 97 0.32 11.89 7.09
C ASP A 97 1.37 12.52 8.04
N PHE A 98 1.83 11.74 9.04
CA PHE A 98 2.82 12.25 9.99
C PHE A 98 4.17 12.54 9.35
N ALA A 99 4.64 11.72 8.41
CA ALA A 99 5.88 11.97 7.68
C ALA A 99 5.81 13.29 6.90
N ALA A 100 4.71 13.53 6.19
CA ALA A 100 4.52 14.79 5.47
C ALA A 100 4.46 15.99 6.41
N ARG A 101 3.67 15.94 7.48
CA ARG A 101 3.57 17.03 8.48
C ARG A 101 4.89 17.34 9.19
N MET A 102 5.74 16.33 9.38
CA MET A 102 7.00 16.47 10.08
C MET A 102 8.11 17.06 9.20
N LEU A 103 8.11 16.71 7.90
CA LEU A 103 9.24 16.93 7.00
C LEU A 103 9.00 18.00 5.95
N VAL A 104 7.73 18.38 5.68
CA VAL A 104 7.37 19.10 4.46
C VAL A 104 6.60 20.37 4.81
N ASP A 105 7.17 21.51 4.46
CA ASP A 105 6.50 22.80 4.45
C ASP A 105 5.86 23.09 3.07
N PRO A 106 4.88 24.00 2.99
CA PRO A 106 4.25 24.35 1.70
C PRO A 106 5.27 24.73 0.62
N GLY A 107 5.22 24.01 -0.50
CA GLY A 107 6.15 24.17 -1.64
C GLY A 107 7.49 23.45 -1.50
N ASP A 108 7.74 22.72 -0.42
CA ASP A 108 8.82 21.72 -0.40
C ASP A 108 8.46 20.56 -1.33
N VAL A 109 9.46 19.84 -1.81
CA VAL A 109 9.28 18.80 -2.80
C VAL A 109 9.28 17.42 -2.17
N ILE A 110 8.25 16.63 -2.47
CA ILE A 110 8.24 15.18 -2.26
C ILE A 110 8.58 14.51 -3.59
N VAL A 111 9.60 13.65 -3.57
CA VAL A 111 9.94 12.82 -4.73
C VAL A 111 9.13 11.52 -4.66
N THR A 112 8.39 11.20 -5.72
CA THR A 112 7.55 9.99 -5.79
C THR A 112 7.81 9.18 -7.05
N GLU A 113 7.35 7.94 -7.03
CA GLU A 113 7.20 7.13 -8.24
C GLU A 113 6.17 7.75 -9.19
N ASP A 114 6.24 7.42 -10.49
CA ASP A 114 5.30 7.83 -11.53
C ASP A 114 4.91 6.62 -12.39
N PRO A 115 3.75 5.98 -12.12
CA PRO A 115 2.69 6.35 -11.17
C PRO A 115 3.02 6.04 -9.70
N THR A 116 2.24 6.62 -8.75
CA THR A 116 2.38 6.41 -7.30
C THR A 116 1.04 6.18 -6.60
N PHE A 117 1.07 5.76 -5.34
CA PHE A 117 -0.13 5.44 -4.56
C PHE A 117 -0.99 6.68 -4.27
N LEU A 118 -2.23 6.66 -4.76
CA LEU A 118 -3.20 7.75 -4.56
C LEU A 118 -3.44 8.07 -3.08
N GLY A 119 -3.45 7.05 -2.19
CA GLY A 119 -3.63 7.27 -0.76
C GLY A 119 -2.48 8.05 -0.11
N ALA A 120 -1.26 7.94 -0.63
CA ALA A 120 -0.13 8.76 -0.21
C ALA A 120 -0.29 10.20 -0.66
N LEU A 121 -0.68 10.44 -1.92
CA LEU A 121 -0.95 11.80 -2.41
C LEU A 121 -2.03 12.51 -1.58
N ILE A 122 -3.07 11.79 -1.17
CA ILE A 122 -4.13 12.31 -0.28
C ILE A 122 -3.56 12.63 1.11
N ALA A 123 -2.71 11.76 1.66
CA ALA A 123 -2.10 12.00 2.97
C ALA A 123 -1.14 13.19 2.97
N PHE A 124 -0.43 13.42 1.87
CA PHE A 124 0.53 14.53 1.72
C PHE A 124 -0.14 15.87 1.41
N ALA A 125 -1.31 15.87 0.78
CA ALA A 125 -1.99 17.08 0.32
C ALA A 125 -2.17 18.18 1.39
N PRO A 126 -2.45 17.89 2.69
CA PRO A 126 -2.53 18.92 3.72
C PRO A 126 -1.25 19.73 3.93
N SER A 127 -0.07 19.13 3.71
CA SER A 127 1.24 19.81 3.77
C SER A 127 1.53 20.67 2.54
N GLN A 128 0.69 20.61 1.50
CA GLN A 128 0.81 21.39 0.25
C GLN A 128 2.18 21.25 -0.44
N PRO A 129 2.71 20.02 -0.61
CA PRO A 129 3.97 19.83 -1.30
C PRO A 129 3.88 20.16 -2.78
N ASP A 130 5.04 20.47 -3.37
CA ASP A 130 5.26 20.22 -4.79
C ASP A 130 5.78 18.80 -5.00
N TYR A 131 5.63 18.25 -6.20
CA TYR A 131 6.10 16.90 -6.51
C TYR A 131 7.21 16.91 -7.55
N ALA A 132 8.16 16.00 -7.39
CA ALA A 132 9.07 15.56 -8.44
C ALA A 132 8.86 14.07 -8.66
N VAL A 133 8.76 13.64 -9.92
CA VAL A 133 8.33 12.28 -10.23
C VAL A 133 9.43 11.50 -10.93
N VAL A 134 9.60 10.24 -10.53
CA VAL A 134 10.57 9.31 -11.11
C VAL A 134 9.83 8.20 -11.84
N PRO A 135 10.07 7.99 -13.13
CA PRO A 135 9.42 6.92 -13.89
C PRO A 135 9.66 5.54 -13.28
N VAL A 136 8.67 4.68 -13.43
CA VAL A 136 8.71 3.27 -13.02
C VAL A 136 8.74 2.39 -14.27
N ASP A 137 9.57 1.34 -14.23
CA ASP A 137 9.61 0.26 -15.22
C ASP A 137 9.48 -1.12 -14.56
N ALA A 138 9.80 -2.20 -15.27
CA ALA A 138 9.69 -3.57 -14.74
C ALA A 138 10.54 -3.85 -13.50
N GLU A 139 11.58 -3.05 -13.24
CA GLU A 139 12.45 -3.14 -12.05
C GLU A 139 12.14 -2.09 -10.98
N GLY A 140 11.02 -1.38 -11.08
CA GLY A 140 10.59 -0.33 -10.15
C GLY A 140 11.08 1.06 -10.52
N MET A 141 11.25 1.95 -9.54
CA MET A 141 11.74 3.32 -9.71
C MET A 141 13.09 3.36 -10.45
N GLN A 142 13.18 4.17 -11.51
CA GLN A 142 14.42 4.36 -12.29
C GLN A 142 15.42 5.25 -11.52
N THR A 143 16.35 4.64 -10.79
CA THR A 143 17.28 5.36 -9.91
C THR A 143 18.34 6.17 -10.63
N ASP A 144 18.63 5.87 -11.88
CA ASP A 144 19.45 6.70 -12.78
C ASP A 144 18.77 8.05 -13.08
N ARG A 145 17.45 8.05 -13.25
CA ARG A 145 16.64 9.26 -13.40
C ARG A 145 16.50 10.02 -12.09
N LEU A 146 16.41 9.30 -10.96
CA LEU A 146 16.30 9.91 -9.63
C LEU A 146 17.49 10.84 -9.35
N GLU A 147 18.72 10.45 -9.68
CA GLU A 147 19.92 11.29 -9.45
C GLU A 147 19.81 12.65 -10.18
N ALA A 148 19.42 12.63 -11.46
CA ALA A 148 19.23 13.86 -12.24
C ALA A 148 18.09 14.74 -11.69
N ILE A 149 16.99 14.12 -11.24
CA ILE A 149 15.86 14.81 -10.64
C ILE A 149 16.28 15.48 -9.33
N LEU A 150 16.98 14.78 -8.44
CA LEU A 150 17.44 15.32 -7.16
C LEU A 150 18.40 16.50 -7.36
N ALA A 151 19.30 16.44 -8.33
CA ALA A 151 20.20 17.55 -8.68
C ALA A 151 19.44 18.81 -9.10
N ALA A 152 18.25 18.67 -9.70
CA ALA A 152 17.40 19.77 -10.13
C ALA A 152 16.39 20.23 -9.05
N GLN A 153 16.29 19.53 -7.91
CA GLN A 153 15.27 19.78 -6.87
C GLN A 153 15.89 20.05 -5.49
N PRO A 154 16.53 21.24 -5.27
CA PRO A 154 17.18 21.55 -4.00
C PRO A 154 16.21 21.66 -2.80
N ARG A 155 14.89 21.72 -3.04
CA ARG A 155 13.84 21.73 -2.02
C ARG A 155 13.26 20.34 -1.73
N ALA A 156 13.83 19.27 -2.28
CA ALA A 156 13.43 17.91 -1.95
C ALA A 156 13.66 17.63 -0.46
N LYS A 157 12.67 17.04 0.22
CA LYS A 157 12.71 16.70 1.65
C LYS A 157 12.63 15.21 1.89
N MET A 158 11.85 14.51 1.10
CA MET A 158 11.72 13.05 1.22
C MET A 158 11.48 12.38 -0.12
N ILE A 159 11.86 11.09 -0.19
CA ILE A 159 11.52 10.18 -1.28
C ILE A 159 10.47 9.22 -0.72
N TYR A 160 9.31 9.12 -1.38
CA TYR A 160 8.27 8.13 -1.07
C TYR A 160 8.29 7.01 -2.09
N THR A 161 8.29 5.75 -1.63
CA THR A 161 8.29 4.57 -2.49
C THR A 161 7.58 3.37 -1.84
N ILE A 162 6.98 2.51 -2.68
CA ILE A 162 6.51 1.18 -2.32
C ILE A 162 7.41 0.16 -3.01
N PRO A 163 8.47 -0.34 -2.35
CA PRO A 163 9.50 -1.15 -3.03
C PRO A 163 9.05 -2.58 -3.34
N ASP A 164 8.01 -3.09 -2.69
CA ASP A 164 7.50 -4.44 -2.91
C ASP A 164 6.06 -4.40 -3.46
N PHE A 165 5.86 -4.90 -4.68
CA PHE A 165 4.54 -5.00 -5.35
C PHE A 165 3.81 -3.66 -5.39
N GLN A 166 4.50 -2.66 -5.93
CA GLN A 166 4.12 -1.26 -5.96
C GLN A 166 2.64 -1.04 -6.34
N ASN A 167 1.97 -0.17 -5.65
CA ASN A 167 0.63 0.28 -5.99
C ASN A 167 0.72 1.60 -6.78
N PRO A 168 0.34 1.61 -8.09
CA PRO A 168 -0.61 0.67 -8.70
C PRO A 168 0.00 -0.44 -9.58
N THR A 169 1.30 -0.44 -9.88
CA THR A 169 1.90 -1.20 -10.98
C THR A 169 2.12 -2.69 -10.69
N GLY A 170 2.20 -3.08 -9.41
CA GLY A 170 2.54 -4.44 -8.99
C GLY A 170 4.03 -4.80 -9.12
N VAL A 171 4.88 -3.89 -9.62
CA VAL A 171 6.31 -4.15 -9.81
C VAL A 171 7.08 -4.14 -8.49
N THR A 172 8.25 -4.78 -8.48
CA THR A 172 9.15 -4.81 -7.32
C THR A 172 10.44 -4.07 -7.64
N LEU A 173 10.87 -3.17 -6.75
CA LEU A 173 12.13 -2.46 -6.87
C LEU A 173 13.29 -3.45 -6.72
N SER A 174 14.17 -3.53 -7.74
CA SER A 174 15.30 -4.47 -7.76
C SER A 174 16.31 -4.15 -6.66
N LEU A 175 17.11 -5.15 -6.25
CA LEU A 175 18.13 -4.99 -5.19
C LEU A 175 19.13 -3.88 -5.51
N GLU A 176 19.57 -3.82 -6.76
CA GLU A 176 20.55 -2.80 -7.17
C GLU A 176 19.96 -1.39 -7.08
N ARG A 177 18.68 -1.24 -7.46
CA ARG A 177 17.99 0.04 -7.32
C ARG A 177 17.69 0.40 -5.86
N ARG A 178 17.42 -0.60 -4.98
CA ARG A 178 17.30 -0.35 -3.53
C ARG A 178 18.59 0.24 -2.96
N LYS A 179 19.75 -0.34 -3.29
CA LYS A 179 21.07 0.15 -2.88
C LYS A 179 21.35 1.56 -3.43
N ALA A 180 21.08 1.77 -4.73
CA ALA A 180 21.24 3.06 -5.37
C ALA A 180 20.37 4.16 -4.73
N LEU A 181 19.10 3.85 -4.42
CA LEU A 181 18.19 4.78 -3.76
C LEU A 181 18.71 5.20 -2.38
N ILE A 182 19.17 4.26 -1.55
CA ILE A 182 19.77 4.57 -0.24
C ILE A 182 21.03 5.44 -0.40
N ALA A 183 21.91 5.10 -1.34
CA ALA A 183 23.11 5.90 -1.59
C ALA A 183 22.78 7.34 -2.04
N LEU A 184 21.76 7.51 -2.87
CA LEU A 184 21.27 8.83 -3.30
C LEU A 184 20.63 9.60 -2.14
N ALA A 185 19.81 8.96 -1.31
CA ALA A 185 19.21 9.57 -0.14
C ALA A 185 20.28 10.08 0.84
N ASN A 186 21.34 9.29 1.09
CA ASN A 186 22.45 9.69 1.94
C ASN A 186 23.21 10.89 1.36
N ARG A 187 23.51 10.86 0.05
CA ARG A 187 24.23 11.95 -0.64
C ARG A 187 23.48 13.28 -0.63
N HIS A 188 22.15 13.23 -0.76
CA HIS A 188 21.30 14.41 -0.87
C HIS A 188 20.61 14.82 0.45
N ASP A 189 20.99 14.19 1.56
CA ASP A 189 20.42 14.47 2.91
C ASP A 189 18.89 14.31 2.96
N LEU A 190 18.34 13.27 2.34
CA LEU A 190 16.90 13.04 2.23
C LEU A 190 16.42 11.91 3.14
N ILE A 191 15.19 12.04 3.63
CA ILE A 191 14.48 10.94 4.28
C ILE A 191 13.80 10.07 3.22
N VAL A 192 13.86 8.76 3.39
CA VAL A 192 13.12 7.77 2.58
C VAL A 192 11.94 7.29 3.38
N LEU A 193 10.74 7.49 2.85
CA LEU A 193 9.50 6.92 3.38
C LEU A 193 9.20 5.63 2.62
N GLU A 194 9.55 4.51 3.23
CA GLU A 194 9.36 3.16 2.71
C GLU A 194 8.01 2.61 3.17
N ASP A 195 7.06 2.44 2.26
CA ASP A 195 5.71 1.91 2.57
C ASP A 195 5.59 0.46 2.08
N THR A 196 5.35 -0.50 3.00
CA THR A 196 5.47 -1.93 2.71
C THR A 196 4.22 -2.76 3.04
N PRO A 197 3.00 -2.30 2.69
CA PRO A 197 1.78 -3.01 3.09
C PRO A 197 1.63 -4.39 2.40
N TYR A 198 2.35 -4.64 1.31
CA TYR A 198 2.22 -5.85 0.50
C TYR A 198 3.41 -6.82 0.64
N ARG A 199 4.50 -6.42 1.31
CA ARG A 199 5.76 -7.15 1.35
C ARG A 199 5.60 -8.65 1.65
N HIS A 200 4.81 -8.99 2.65
CA HIS A 200 4.59 -10.39 3.04
C HIS A 200 3.65 -11.17 2.10
N ILE A 201 3.05 -10.51 1.09
CA ILE A 201 2.18 -11.16 0.09
C ILE A 201 3.01 -11.45 -1.18
N ARG A 202 4.19 -12.06 -1.02
CA ARG A 202 5.00 -12.56 -2.12
C ARG A 202 4.64 -14.01 -2.40
N PHE A 203 4.36 -14.35 -3.64
CA PHE A 203 4.07 -15.73 -4.08
C PHE A 203 5.00 -16.23 -5.18
N ALA A 204 5.90 -15.39 -5.70
CA ALA A 204 6.93 -15.77 -6.64
C ALA A 204 8.23 -14.96 -6.44
N GLY A 205 9.35 -15.46 -6.97
CA GLY A 205 10.67 -14.83 -6.82
C GLY A 205 11.26 -15.00 -5.42
N GLN A 206 12.20 -14.12 -5.06
CA GLN A 206 12.91 -14.14 -3.77
C GLN A 206 12.61 -12.86 -2.97
N ASP A 207 12.59 -12.99 -1.64
CA ASP A 207 12.51 -11.84 -0.76
C ASP A 207 13.78 -10.98 -0.87
N LEU A 208 13.60 -9.68 -1.04
CA LEU A 208 14.69 -8.72 -1.12
C LEU A 208 14.83 -7.96 0.21
N PRO A 209 16.03 -7.50 0.59
CA PRO A 209 16.21 -6.64 1.77
C PRO A 209 15.30 -5.41 1.69
N THR A 210 14.70 -4.99 2.81
CA THR A 210 13.98 -3.73 2.89
C THR A 210 14.95 -2.55 2.72
N LEU A 211 14.45 -1.37 2.34
CA LEU A 211 15.28 -0.16 2.34
C LEU A 211 15.77 0.14 3.76
N LYS A 212 14.91 -0.11 4.77
CA LYS A 212 15.27 0.04 6.18
C LYS A 212 16.41 -0.87 6.61
N SER A 213 16.47 -2.11 6.13
CA SER A 213 17.58 -3.02 6.44
C SER A 213 18.90 -2.62 5.77
N LEU A 214 18.84 -1.83 4.70
CA LEU A 214 20.02 -1.27 3.99
C LEU A 214 20.43 0.10 4.53
N ASP A 215 19.63 0.71 5.41
CA ASP A 215 19.84 2.04 5.95
C ASP A 215 20.92 2.04 7.04
N THR A 216 22.04 2.68 6.78
CA THR A 216 23.17 2.81 7.71
C THR A 216 23.26 4.18 8.38
N GLU A 217 22.48 5.18 7.91
CA GLU A 217 22.51 6.55 8.40
C GLU A 217 21.23 6.98 9.15
N GLY A 218 20.27 6.07 9.32
CA GLY A 218 19.02 6.34 10.03
C GLY A 218 18.04 7.22 9.24
N ARG A 219 18.09 7.16 7.90
CA ARG A 219 17.28 8.00 7.00
C ARG A 219 15.96 7.36 6.56
N VAL A 220 15.76 6.08 6.82
CA VAL A 220 14.55 5.37 6.39
C VAL A 220 13.51 5.35 7.50
N ILE A 221 12.31 5.88 7.19
CA ILE A 221 11.08 5.63 7.93
C ILE A 221 10.38 4.46 7.22
N HIS A 222 10.38 3.30 7.85
CA HIS A 222 9.66 2.12 7.36
C HIS A 222 8.24 2.11 7.91
N LEU A 223 7.25 1.96 7.03
CA LEU A 223 5.85 1.79 7.38
C LEU A 223 5.38 0.37 7.04
N GLY A 224 4.81 -0.30 8.02
CA GLY A 224 4.18 -1.60 7.86
C GLY A 224 2.73 -1.61 8.32
N SER A 225 1.99 -2.67 7.98
CA SER A 225 0.56 -2.75 8.30
C SER A 225 0.07 -4.20 8.37
N PHE A 226 -0.79 -4.50 9.35
CA PHE A 226 -1.55 -5.75 9.40
C PHE A 226 -2.74 -5.79 8.41
N SER A 227 -3.03 -4.70 7.72
CA SER A 227 -4.21 -4.60 6.85
C SER A 227 -4.26 -5.64 5.72
N LYS A 228 -3.11 -6.13 5.24
CA LYS A 228 -3.04 -7.10 4.13
C LYS A 228 -2.64 -8.50 4.56
N ILE A 229 -2.12 -8.65 5.78
CA ILE A 229 -1.64 -9.93 6.33
C ILE A 229 -2.46 -10.45 7.51
N LEU A 230 -3.41 -9.65 8.01
CA LEU A 230 -4.38 -10.06 9.02
C LEU A 230 -5.77 -9.57 8.60
N VAL A 231 -6.22 -8.42 9.11
CA VAL A 231 -7.51 -7.81 8.69
C VAL A 231 -7.39 -6.28 8.64
N PRO A 232 -7.91 -5.62 7.58
CA PRO A 232 -7.85 -4.17 7.43
C PRO A 232 -8.70 -3.41 8.46
N GLY A 233 -9.77 -4.03 8.97
CA GLY A 233 -10.71 -3.42 9.92
C GLY A 233 -10.11 -3.10 11.28
N MET A 234 -9.05 -3.78 11.71
CA MET A 234 -8.35 -3.48 12.97
C MET A 234 -7.61 -2.16 12.96
N ARG A 235 -7.29 -1.62 11.78
CA ARG A 235 -6.57 -0.35 11.65
C ARG A 235 -5.26 -0.31 12.43
N ILE A 236 -4.45 -1.35 12.36
CA ILE A 236 -3.11 -1.42 12.98
C ILE A 236 -2.04 -1.39 11.91
N GLY A 237 -1.12 -0.45 12.05
CA GLY A 237 0.13 -0.33 11.33
C GLY A 237 1.24 0.07 12.29
N TRP A 238 2.42 0.24 11.77
CA TRP A 238 3.58 0.66 12.55
C TRP A 238 4.56 1.48 11.73
N ALA A 239 5.38 2.27 12.42
CA ALA A 239 6.58 2.89 11.89
C ALA A 239 7.81 2.36 12.62
N VAL A 240 8.90 2.13 11.86
CA VAL A 240 10.24 1.87 12.40
C VAL A 240 11.20 2.90 11.80
N ALA A 241 11.83 3.70 12.66
CA ALA A 241 12.75 4.75 12.24
C ALA A 241 13.80 5.00 13.32
N ASN A 242 14.71 5.94 13.07
CA ASN A 242 15.61 6.39 14.13
C ASN A 242 14.83 7.08 15.28
N PRO A 243 15.40 7.14 16.51
CA PRO A 243 14.70 7.67 17.67
C PRO A 243 14.19 9.10 17.53
N ASP A 244 14.93 9.99 16.83
CA ASP A 244 14.53 11.40 16.67
C ASP A 244 13.28 11.52 15.79
N LEU A 245 13.22 10.77 14.69
CA LEU A 245 12.06 10.73 13.80
C LEU A 245 10.84 10.12 14.52
N LEU A 246 11.03 9.01 15.25
CA LEU A 246 9.96 8.37 16.02
C LEU A 246 9.43 9.28 17.14
N SER A 247 10.30 10.01 17.84
CA SER A 247 9.90 10.97 18.87
C SER A 247 8.98 12.05 18.31
N ARG A 248 9.33 12.61 17.15
CA ARG A 248 8.50 13.63 16.45
C ARG A 248 7.17 13.06 15.97
N MET A 249 7.19 11.86 15.36
CA MET A 249 5.95 11.17 14.97
C MET A 249 5.07 10.87 16.19
N GLY A 250 5.66 10.48 17.32
CA GLY A 250 4.96 10.26 18.59
C GLY A 250 4.26 11.52 19.11
N GLN A 251 4.89 12.70 19.00
CA GLN A 251 4.28 13.98 19.37
C GLN A 251 3.07 14.29 18.47
N LEU A 252 3.19 14.07 17.15
CA LEU A 252 2.07 14.22 16.23
C LEU A 252 0.93 13.24 16.54
N LYS A 253 1.25 12.01 16.94
CA LYS A 253 0.26 11.01 17.32
C LYS A 253 -0.52 11.41 18.56
N VAL A 254 0.15 11.90 19.59
CA VAL A 254 -0.54 12.43 20.80
C VAL A 254 -1.53 13.52 20.44
N ALA A 255 -1.16 14.41 19.52
CA ALA A 255 -2.02 15.51 19.07
C ALA A 255 -3.18 15.05 18.16
N ALA A 256 -3.00 13.96 17.41
CA ALA A 256 -3.96 13.49 16.41
C ALA A 256 -5.04 12.57 17.00
N ASP A 257 -4.64 11.58 17.80
CA ASP A 257 -5.54 10.54 18.30
C ASP A 257 -5.16 10.00 19.70
N THR A 258 -4.17 10.60 20.36
CA THR A 258 -3.59 10.19 21.64
C THR A 258 -2.92 8.81 21.55
N GLN A 259 -3.60 7.81 21.01
CA GLN A 259 -3.13 6.42 20.86
C GLN A 259 -3.96 5.66 19.83
N THR A 260 -3.44 4.54 19.34
CA THR A 260 -4.21 3.54 18.59
C THR A 260 -5.16 2.79 19.55
N SER A 261 -6.31 2.32 19.06
CA SER A 261 -7.30 1.57 19.86
C SER A 261 -6.66 0.47 20.69
N THR A 262 -6.77 0.56 22.04
CA THR A 262 -6.21 -0.43 22.95
C THR A 262 -6.82 -1.82 22.72
N LEU A 263 -8.13 -1.90 22.47
CA LEU A 263 -8.81 -3.16 22.12
C LEU A 263 -8.18 -3.83 20.90
N ASN A 264 -7.96 -3.07 19.84
CA ASN A 264 -7.40 -3.62 18.61
C ASN A 264 -5.93 -3.98 18.75
N MET A 265 -5.14 -3.19 19.50
CA MET A 265 -3.76 -3.52 19.81
C MET A 265 -3.65 -4.80 20.67
N ALA A 266 -4.50 -4.93 21.69
CA ALA A 266 -4.55 -6.12 22.53
C ALA A 266 -4.96 -7.36 21.72
N ALA A 267 -5.97 -7.22 20.84
CA ALA A 267 -6.41 -8.30 19.97
C ALA A 267 -5.32 -8.74 18.99
N ALA A 268 -4.63 -7.79 18.35
CA ALA A 268 -3.49 -8.12 17.48
C ALA A 268 -2.37 -8.84 18.25
N SER A 269 -2.01 -8.32 19.43
CA SER A 269 -0.96 -8.92 20.26
C SER A 269 -1.32 -10.34 20.70
N LEU A 270 -2.54 -10.55 21.19
CA LEU A 270 -3.00 -11.86 21.62
C LEU A 270 -3.14 -12.85 20.45
N PHE A 271 -3.54 -12.36 19.26
CA PHE A 271 -3.54 -13.18 18.05
C PHE A 271 -2.13 -13.68 17.72
N LEU A 272 -1.14 -12.79 17.74
CA LEU A 272 0.26 -13.13 17.46
C LEU A 272 0.86 -14.09 18.51
N ASP A 273 0.39 -14.05 19.75
CA ASP A 273 0.83 -14.98 20.80
C ASP A 273 0.23 -16.40 20.64
N ARG A 274 -0.95 -16.52 20.04
CA ARG A 274 -1.71 -17.78 19.99
C ARG A 274 -1.69 -18.49 18.66
N TYR A 275 -1.62 -17.70 17.58
CA TYR A 275 -1.78 -18.23 16.23
C TYR A 275 -0.56 -17.93 15.38
N ASP A 276 -0.26 -18.86 14.49
CA ASP A 276 0.84 -18.69 13.53
C ASP A 276 0.44 -17.75 12.39
N LEU A 277 0.91 -16.50 12.47
CA LEU A 277 0.71 -15.51 11.43
C LEU A 277 1.33 -15.94 10.08
N ASN A 278 2.47 -16.65 10.12
CA ASN A 278 3.13 -17.10 8.88
C ASN A 278 2.30 -18.17 8.17
N ALA A 279 1.65 -19.08 8.90
CA ALA A 279 0.72 -20.05 8.31
C ALA A 279 -0.49 -19.35 7.67
N HIS A 280 -1.03 -18.31 8.32
CA HIS A 280 -2.09 -17.49 7.74
C HIS A 280 -1.62 -16.77 6.46
N ILE A 281 -0.45 -16.12 6.49
CA ILE A 281 0.16 -15.48 5.32
C ILE A 281 0.39 -16.48 4.17
N ALA A 282 0.82 -17.70 4.46
CA ALA A 282 0.98 -18.75 3.45
C ALA A 282 -0.35 -19.08 2.75
N THR A 283 -1.46 -19.13 3.50
CA THR A 283 -2.81 -19.31 2.94
C THR A 283 -3.18 -18.14 2.00
N LEU A 284 -2.92 -16.89 2.40
CA LEU A 284 -3.15 -15.71 1.57
C LEU A 284 -2.31 -15.75 0.29
N ARG A 285 -1.02 -16.07 0.40
CA ARG A 285 -0.10 -16.21 -0.74
C ARG A 285 -0.61 -17.22 -1.77
N ALA A 286 -1.01 -18.40 -1.33
CA ALA A 286 -1.53 -19.45 -2.21
C ALA A 286 -2.82 -19.02 -2.93
N ALA A 287 -3.76 -18.44 -2.20
CA ALA A 287 -5.02 -17.96 -2.76
C ALA A 287 -4.81 -16.83 -3.78
N TYR A 288 -3.96 -15.84 -3.46
CA TYR A 288 -3.73 -14.71 -4.34
C TYR A 288 -2.87 -15.07 -5.57
N ALA A 289 -1.94 -16.02 -5.46
CA ALA A 289 -1.24 -16.59 -6.61
C ALA A 289 -2.24 -17.18 -7.61
N THR A 290 -3.17 -18.02 -7.14
CA THR A 290 -4.21 -18.63 -7.97
C THR A 290 -5.09 -17.58 -8.65
N LYS A 291 -5.52 -16.56 -7.91
CA LYS A 291 -6.36 -15.47 -8.44
C LYS A 291 -5.62 -14.60 -9.45
N LYS A 292 -4.34 -14.30 -9.20
CA LYS A 292 -3.48 -13.55 -10.12
C LYS A 292 -3.34 -14.29 -11.45
N GLU A 293 -3.02 -15.58 -11.41
CA GLU A 293 -2.92 -16.40 -12.63
C GLU A 293 -4.25 -16.45 -13.38
N ALA A 294 -5.36 -16.67 -12.68
CA ALA A 294 -6.69 -16.67 -13.30
C ALA A 294 -7.01 -15.34 -14.00
N MET A 295 -6.64 -14.20 -13.37
CA MET A 295 -6.86 -12.88 -13.97
C MET A 295 -5.99 -12.67 -15.21
N LEU A 296 -4.71 -12.98 -15.15
CA LEU A 296 -3.80 -12.83 -16.30
C LEU A 296 -4.16 -13.77 -17.45
N ASP A 297 -4.57 -15.00 -17.14
CA ASP A 297 -5.08 -15.94 -18.16
C ASP A 297 -6.35 -15.42 -18.83
N ALA A 298 -7.28 -14.86 -18.06
CA ALA A 298 -8.51 -14.27 -18.60
C ALA A 298 -8.21 -13.03 -19.46
N ILE A 299 -7.26 -12.18 -19.04
CA ILE A 299 -6.80 -11.04 -19.85
C ILE A 299 -6.22 -11.54 -21.18
N ARG A 300 -5.31 -12.52 -21.18
CA ARG A 300 -4.71 -13.11 -22.40
C ARG A 300 -5.76 -13.68 -23.35
N ARG A 301 -6.84 -14.28 -22.83
CA ARG A 301 -7.90 -14.89 -23.64
C ARG A 301 -8.92 -13.90 -24.21
N HIS A 302 -9.22 -12.85 -23.45
CA HIS A 302 -10.38 -12.01 -23.72
C HIS A 302 -10.05 -10.60 -24.17
N PHE A 303 -8.84 -10.09 -23.89
CA PHE A 303 -8.51 -8.69 -24.21
C PHE A 303 -7.84 -8.58 -25.60
N PRO A 304 -7.98 -7.41 -26.26
CA PRO A 304 -7.17 -7.08 -27.45
C PRO A 304 -5.67 -7.25 -27.18
N GLN A 305 -4.91 -7.71 -28.19
CA GLN A 305 -3.49 -8.03 -28.04
C GLN A 305 -2.61 -6.82 -27.75
N GLU A 306 -3.08 -5.62 -28.07
CA GLU A 306 -2.39 -4.36 -27.83
C GLU A 306 -2.38 -3.96 -26.35
N ILE A 307 -3.23 -4.56 -25.53
CA ILE A 307 -3.32 -4.25 -24.09
C ILE A 307 -2.28 -5.08 -23.34
N MET A 308 -1.37 -4.38 -22.68
CA MET A 308 -0.37 -4.99 -21.83
C MET A 308 -0.82 -5.00 -20.37
N ALA A 309 -0.50 -6.09 -19.65
CA ALA A 309 -0.70 -6.20 -18.21
C ALA A 309 0.61 -6.53 -17.52
N THR A 310 0.86 -5.94 -16.35
CA THR A 310 2.01 -6.37 -15.53
C THR A 310 1.76 -7.78 -14.96
N ASP A 311 2.84 -8.54 -14.75
CA ASP A 311 2.82 -9.85 -14.10
C ASP A 311 3.52 -9.78 -12.73
N PRO A 312 2.79 -9.43 -11.66
CA PRO A 312 3.38 -9.22 -10.34
C PRO A 312 3.78 -10.54 -9.66
N GLN A 313 4.87 -10.49 -8.91
CA GLN A 313 5.36 -11.60 -8.07
C GLN A 313 4.70 -11.64 -6.68
N GLY A 314 3.76 -10.74 -6.41
CA GLY A 314 3.11 -10.59 -5.11
C GLY A 314 2.10 -9.43 -5.12
N GLY A 315 1.63 -9.06 -3.95
CA GLY A 315 0.69 -7.96 -3.79
C GLY A 315 -0.73 -8.30 -4.22
N LEU A 316 -1.48 -7.31 -4.67
CA LEU A 316 -2.93 -7.40 -4.91
C LEU A 316 -3.36 -6.92 -6.29
N PHE A 317 -2.45 -6.36 -7.12
CA PHE A 317 -2.80 -5.59 -8.30
C PHE A 317 -2.03 -6.01 -9.54
N THR A 318 -2.69 -5.92 -10.69
CA THR A 318 -2.06 -5.83 -12.01
C THR A 318 -2.41 -4.47 -12.64
N TRP A 319 -1.49 -3.95 -13.45
CA TRP A 319 -1.59 -2.67 -14.11
C TRP A 319 -1.73 -2.88 -15.62
N LEU A 320 -2.77 -2.28 -16.20
CA LEU A 320 -3.02 -2.31 -17.63
C LEU A 320 -2.45 -1.06 -18.30
N THR A 321 -1.80 -1.26 -19.44
CA THR A 321 -1.47 -0.21 -20.40
C THR A 321 -2.29 -0.44 -21.66
N LEU A 322 -3.17 0.51 -21.98
CA LEU A 322 -4.01 0.53 -23.17
C LEU A 322 -3.33 1.35 -24.28
N PRO A 323 -3.78 1.27 -25.54
CA PRO A 323 -3.23 2.06 -26.63
C PRO A 323 -3.20 3.57 -26.36
N GLU A 324 -2.25 4.26 -26.96
CA GLU A 324 -2.19 5.72 -26.89
C GLU A 324 -3.50 6.37 -27.39
N GLY A 325 -3.95 7.41 -26.68
CA GLY A 325 -5.21 8.08 -27.00
C GLY A 325 -6.45 7.45 -26.38
N PHE A 326 -6.35 6.26 -25.79
CA PHE A 326 -7.47 5.64 -25.08
C PHE A 326 -7.67 6.29 -23.70
N ASP A 327 -8.89 6.71 -23.38
CA ASP A 327 -9.23 7.25 -22.06
C ASP A 327 -9.95 6.21 -21.21
N ALA A 328 -9.20 5.58 -20.30
CA ALA A 328 -9.72 4.56 -19.39
C ALA A 328 -10.76 5.10 -18.39
N THR A 329 -10.77 6.43 -18.11
CA THR A 329 -11.76 7.05 -17.22
C THR A 329 -13.11 7.17 -17.94
N GLU A 330 -13.11 7.72 -19.15
CA GLU A 330 -14.31 7.86 -19.96
C GLU A 330 -14.87 6.49 -20.35
N PHE A 331 -14.00 5.54 -20.73
CA PHE A 331 -14.41 4.19 -21.03
C PHE A 331 -15.04 3.49 -19.81
N MET A 332 -14.47 3.64 -18.61
CA MET A 332 -15.09 3.09 -17.39
C MET A 332 -16.47 3.67 -17.16
N ARG A 333 -16.62 5.00 -17.26
CA ARG A 333 -17.87 5.71 -16.97
C ARG A 333 -18.98 5.39 -17.96
N HIS A 334 -18.66 5.34 -19.24
CA HIS A 334 -19.65 5.27 -20.30
C HIS A 334 -19.86 3.88 -20.91
N VAL A 335 -18.91 2.96 -20.71
CA VAL A 335 -18.95 1.62 -21.30
C VAL A 335 -18.82 0.52 -20.24
N ALA A 336 -17.71 0.47 -19.50
CA ALA A 336 -17.44 -0.66 -18.60
C ALA A 336 -18.51 -0.78 -17.48
N LEU A 337 -18.87 0.32 -16.82
CA LEU A 337 -19.89 0.34 -15.78
C LEU A 337 -21.31 0.05 -16.32
N PRO A 338 -21.85 0.81 -17.31
CA PRO A 338 -23.23 0.62 -17.72
C PRO A 338 -23.46 -0.65 -18.56
N GLN A 339 -22.51 -1.07 -19.37
CA GLN A 339 -22.67 -2.16 -20.33
C GLN A 339 -22.05 -3.47 -19.86
N ALA A 340 -20.79 -3.45 -19.37
CA ALA A 340 -20.10 -4.66 -18.91
C ALA A 340 -20.34 -4.98 -17.43
N ARG A 341 -20.90 -4.04 -16.65
CA ARG A 341 -21.10 -4.14 -15.19
C ARG A 341 -19.79 -4.43 -14.44
N VAL A 342 -18.69 -3.81 -14.91
CA VAL A 342 -17.33 -3.96 -14.35
C VAL A 342 -16.80 -2.60 -13.94
N ALA A 343 -16.19 -2.54 -12.75
CA ALA A 343 -15.47 -1.37 -12.24
C ALA A 343 -13.98 -1.70 -12.03
N TYR A 344 -13.11 -0.72 -12.33
CA TYR A 344 -11.68 -0.74 -12.06
C TYR A 344 -11.22 0.66 -11.58
N VAL A 345 -9.93 0.87 -11.29
CA VAL A 345 -9.43 2.22 -11.02
C VAL A 345 -8.76 2.78 -12.28
N PRO A 346 -9.28 3.87 -12.88
CA PRO A 346 -8.60 4.55 -13.98
C PRO A 346 -7.21 5.03 -13.56
N GLY A 347 -6.23 4.81 -14.44
CA GLY A 347 -4.82 5.04 -14.13
C GLY A 347 -4.47 6.52 -13.92
N ALA A 348 -5.19 7.43 -14.54
CA ALA A 348 -4.93 8.87 -14.47
C ALA A 348 -4.81 9.41 -13.03
N THR A 349 -5.51 8.79 -12.06
CA THR A 349 -5.53 9.19 -10.65
C THR A 349 -4.23 8.90 -9.89
N PHE A 350 -3.34 8.08 -10.45
CA PHE A 350 -2.07 7.68 -9.81
C PHE A 350 -0.88 8.56 -10.26
N PHE A 351 -1.10 9.53 -11.14
CA PHE A 351 -0.06 10.41 -11.64
C PHE A 351 -0.17 11.79 -10.97
N PRO A 352 0.82 12.20 -10.14
CA PRO A 352 0.72 13.42 -9.36
C PRO A 352 0.85 14.71 -10.19
N LEU A 353 1.53 14.67 -11.34
CA LEU A 353 1.77 15.85 -12.19
C LEU A 353 0.96 15.81 -13.48
N THR A 354 1.27 14.86 -14.36
CA THR A 354 0.66 14.77 -15.69
C THR A 354 -0.13 13.48 -15.80
N PRO A 355 -1.46 13.52 -15.70
CA PRO A 355 -2.30 12.32 -15.81
C PRO A 355 -2.09 11.63 -17.16
N ARG A 356 -1.95 10.29 -17.13
CA ARG A 356 -1.93 9.44 -18.31
C ARG A 356 -3.22 8.65 -18.35
N ALA A 357 -4.06 8.92 -19.34
CA ALA A 357 -5.42 8.40 -19.40
C ALA A 357 -5.50 6.93 -19.83
N ASN A 358 -4.46 6.41 -20.52
CA ASN A 358 -4.44 5.07 -21.11
C ASN A 358 -3.98 3.95 -20.16
N HIS A 359 -4.32 4.06 -18.87
CA HIS A 359 -3.95 3.06 -17.88
C HIS A 359 -5.13 2.68 -16.99
N ALA A 360 -5.09 1.47 -16.41
CA ALA A 360 -6.05 1.02 -15.42
C ALA A 360 -5.39 0.08 -14.39
N ARG A 361 -5.81 0.17 -13.12
CA ARG A 361 -5.43 -0.79 -12.09
C ARG A 361 -6.55 -1.78 -11.84
N LEU A 362 -6.22 -3.07 -11.85
CA LEU A 362 -7.11 -4.16 -11.48
C LEU A 362 -6.64 -4.83 -10.18
N ASN A 363 -7.59 -5.07 -9.26
CA ASN A 363 -7.37 -5.87 -8.06
C ASN A 363 -7.80 -7.31 -8.33
N TYR A 364 -6.92 -8.29 -8.08
CA TYR A 364 -7.23 -9.72 -8.19
C TYR A 364 -7.50 -10.40 -6.85
N SER A 365 -7.17 -9.77 -5.72
CA SER A 365 -7.27 -10.42 -4.41
C SER A 365 -8.71 -10.58 -3.92
N ALA A 366 -9.56 -9.55 -4.04
CA ALA A 366 -10.92 -9.57 -3.50
C ALA A 366 -11.91 -10.43 -4.30
N PRO A 367 -11.98 -10.36 -5.65
CA PRO A 367 -13.01 -11.07 -6.40
C PRO A 367 -12.82 -12.59 -6.34
N SER A 368 -13.93 -13.34 -6.50
CA SER A 368 -13.88 -14.80 -6.68
C SER A 368 -13.32 -15.18 -8.06
N LEU A 369 -12.85 -16.42 -8.22
CA LEU A 369 -12.37 -16.91 -9.52
C LEU A 369 -13.44 -16.80 -10.60
N SER A 370 -14.70 -17.08 -10.28
CA SER A 370 -15.81 -16.93 -11.24
C SER A 370 -16.07 -15.47 -11.60
N ALA A 371 -15.96 -14.56 -10.64
CA ALA A 371 -16.09 -13.11 -10.90
C ALA A 371 -14.93 -12.60 -11.77
N ILE A 372 -13.71 -13.08 -11.56
CA ILE A 372 -12.55 -12.77 -12.41
C ILE A 372 -12.84 -13.20 -13.85
N GLU A 373 -13.22 -14.46 -14.07
CA GLU A 373 -13.51 -14.96 -15.43
C GLU A 373 -14.63 -14.18 -16.10
N THR A 374 -15.77 -14.03 -15.41
CA THR A 374 -16.94 -13.34 -15.96
C THR A 374 -16.67 -11.88 -16.25
N GLY A 375 -16.02 -11.19 -15.29
CA GLY A 375 -15.71 -9.77 -15.40
C GLY A 375 -14.69 -9.48 -16.49
N MET A 376 -13.61 -10.28 -16.59
CA MET A 376 -12.60 -10.10 -17.65
C MET A 376 -13.19 -10.41 -19.03
N ALA A 377 -14.01 -11.44 -19.17
CA ALA A 377 -14.70 -11.74 -20.44
C ALA A 377 -15.66 -10.60 -20.86
N ALA A 378 -16.40 -10.01 -19.90
CA ALA A 378 -17.31 -8.89 -20.19
C ALA A 378 -16.52 -7.62 -20.57
N LEU A 379 -15.47 -7.31 -19.82
CA LEU A 379 -14.60 -6.15 -20.08
C LEU A 379 -13.86 -6.30 -21.42
N GLY A 380 -13.37 -7.50 -21.73
CA GLY A 380 -12.71 -7.79 -23.00
C GLY A 380 -13.61 -7.58 -24.21
N ARG A 381 -14.87 -8.06 -24.18
CA ARG A 381 -15.85 -7.79 -25.24
C ARG A 381 -16.09 -6.28 -25.43
N ALA A 382 -16.20 -5.55 -24.33
CA ALA A 382 -16.38 -4.11 -24.36
C ALA A 382 -15.15 -3.39 -24.95
N LEU A 383 -13.95 -3.83 -24.63
CA LEU A 383 -12.68 -3.30 -25.17
C LEU A 383 -12.60 -3.54 -26.70
N HIS A 384 -12.87 -4.76 -27.17
CA HIS A 384 -12.88 -5.07 -28.61
C HIS A 384 -13.88 -4.22 -29.42
N ALA A 385 -14.96 -3.79 -28.79
CA ALA A 385 -15.98 -2.97 -29.48
C ALA A 385 -15.62 -1.47 -29.48
N ASN A 386 -14.60 -1.01 -28.72
CA ASN A 386 -14.28 0.39 -28.53
C ASN A 386 -12.79 0.74 -28.79
N LEU A 387 -11.97 -0.22 -29.17
CA LEU A 387 -10.63 -0.06 -29.74
C LEU A 387 -10.63 -0.29 -31.23
#